data_63939825b503b760d7e4be97919e4f3a
#
_entry.id   63939825b503b760d7e4be97919e4f3a
#
_cell.length_a   1.000
_cell.length_b   1.000
_cell.length_c   1.000
_cell.angle_alpha   90.00
_cell.angle_beta   90.00
_cell.angle_gamma   90.00
#
_symmetry.space_group_name_H-M   'P 1'
#
loop_
_entity.id
_entity.type
_entity.pdbx_description
1 polymer ?
#
loop_
_entity_poly.entity_id
_entity_poly.type
_entity_poly.pdbx_seq_one_letter_code
_entity_poly.pdbx_strand_id
1 'polypeptide(L)'
;MSRISQANPLFNPATDILALDFDGVVVDSIAECLIVGYNAYQNAIGRVKRITGLDQMSISIQKESRRLRNFIRHGEDYVYIFQIITEKYLTRDQTDFDRFVDKNIQNKEEFRMQFYRERSRFLQEEPALWLSLNSFYKGMSDFLKNYKLADRLYIITTKKLEYVKAILAHAGIILPEENLFAADSSRGKPEIIADLLEKTKLRPNNFFFIDDQVDTLLKLQTLNVRLFLASWGYTNKQQIRQAKASGIQPLTLSEFFQIFNH
;
A
#
# COMPACT_ATOMS: atom_id res chain seq x y z
N MET A 1 19.82 -29.55 34.07
CA MET A 1 19.85 -28.27 33.33
C MET A 1 19.41 -28.53 31.90
N SER A 2 18.12 -28.33 31.62
CA SER A 2 17.55 -28.53 30.27
C SER A 2 17.98 -27.36 29.41
N ARG A 3 18.71 -27.63 28.32
CA ARG A 3 18.94 -26.65 27.24
C ARG A 3 17.58 -26.29 26.64
N ILE A 4 17.10 -25.10 26.94
CA ILE A 4 16.01 -24.49 26.18
C ILE A 4 16.55 -24.36 24.76
N SER A 5 16.01 -25.15 23.83
CA SER A 5 16.22 -25.00 22.41
C SER A 5 15.73 -23.59 22.05
N GLN A 6 16.66 -22.65 21.85
CA GLN A 6 16.33 -21.38 21.19
C GLN A 6 15.85 -21.75 19.78
N ALA A 7 14.54 -21.66 19.56
CA ALA A 7 14.01 -21.73 18.22
C ALA A 7 14.76 -20.67 17.39
N ASN A 8 15.32 -21.05 16.23
CA ASN A 8 15.94 -20.09 15.32
C ASN A 8 14.93 -18.96 15.07
N PRO A 9 15.35 -17.67 15.20
CA PRO A 9 14.46 -16.56 14.94
C PRO A 9 13.86 -16.70 13.56
N LEU A 10 12.56 -16.33 13.41
CA LEU A 10 11.85 -16.43 12.14
C LEU A 10 12.55 -15.60 11.04
N PHE A 11 13.17 -14.48 11.41
CA PHE A 11 13.88 -13.55 10.57
C PHE A 11 15.30 -13.27 11.11
N ASN A 12 16.28 -13.26 10.22
CA ASN A 12 17.66 -12.89 10.54
C ASN A 12 18.09 -11.72 9.62
N PRO A 13 18.22 -10.51 10.15
CA PRO A 13 18.54 -9.33 9.33
C PRO A 13 19.88 -9.44 8.59
N ALA A 14 20.83 -10.25 9.07
CA ALA A 14 22.14 -10.44 8.43
C ALA A 14 22.09 -11.29 7.15
N THR A 15 21.07 -12.15 7.00
CA THR A 15 20.96 -13.09 5.87
C THR A 15 19.70 -12.91 5.05
N ASP A 16 18.65 -12.31 5.64
CA ASP A 16 17.35 -12.22 5.04
C ASP A 16 17.09 -10.82 4.48
N ILE A 17 16.21 -10.73 3.50
CA ILE A 17 15.69 -9.46 2.95
C ILE A 17 14.30 -9.22 3.49
N LEU A 18 14.04 -8.00 3.95
CA LEU A 18 12.72 -7.50 4.28
C LEU A 18 12.27 -6.52 3.19
N ALA A 19 11.15 -6.83 2.54
CA ALA A 19 10.51 -5.94 1.57
C ALA A 19 9.10 -5.58 2.04
N LEU A 20 8.76 -4.31 1.96
CA LEU A 20 7.49 -3.75 2.42
C LEU A 20 6.76 -3.08 1.26
N ASP A 21 5.44 -3.27 1.18
CA ASP A 21 4.60 -2.30 0.48
C ASP A 21 4.61 -0.97 1.25
N PHE A 22 4.16 0.11 0.61
CA PHE A 22 4.22 1.44 1.19
C PHE A 22 2.87 1.90 1.75
N ASP A 23 1.85 2.03 0.88
CA ASP A 23 0.52 2.48 1.30
C ASP A 23 -0.25 1.34 1.99
N GLY A 24 -0.62 1.51 3.25
CA GLY A 24 -1.28 0.46 4.04
C GLY A 24 -0.32 -0.43 4.83
N VAL A 25 0.98 -0.33 4.59
CA VAL A 25 2.01 -1.05 5.36
C VAL A 25 2.91 -0.09 6.12
N VAL A 26 3.54 0.85 5.43
CA VAL A 26 4.44 1.87 6.01
C VAL A 26 3.66 3.10 6.41
N VAL A 27 2.78 3.60 5.54
CA VAL A 27 1.98 4.82 5.77
C VAL A 27 0.49 4.57 5.64
N ASP A 28 -0.31 5.27 6.45
CA ASP A 28 -1.74 5.47 6.25
C ASP A 28 -1.94 6.70 5.36
N SER A 29 -2.08 6.48 4.06
CA SER A 29 -2.30 7.53 3.05
C SER A 29 -3.78 7.73 2.71
N ILE A 30 -4.71 7.12 3.44
CA ILE A 30 -6.13 7.12 3.08
C ILE A 30 -6.70 8.53 2.98
N ALA A 31 -6.31 9.43 3.88
CA ALA A 31 -6.81 10.81 3.90
C ALA A 31 -6.39 11.55 2.63
N GLU A 32 -5.11 11.48 2.26
CA GLU A 32 -4.58 12.04 1.02
C GLU A 32 -5.29 11.48 -0.20
N CYS A 33 -5.33 10.15 -0.32
CA CYS A 33 -5.93 9.48 -1.48
C CYS A 33 -7.42 9.79 -1.65
N LEU A 34 -8.18 9.91 -0.56
CA LEU A 34 -9.61 10.24 -0.64
C LEU A 34 -9.82 11.71 -1.04
N ILE A 35 -9.01 12.65 -0.55
CA ILE A 35 -9.09 14.06 -0.97
C ILE A 35 -8.76 14.18 -2.46
N VAL A 36 -7.66 13.58 -2.89
CA VAL A 36 -7.25 13.56 -4.30
C VAL A 36 -8.29 12.90 -5.19
N GLY A 37 -8.78 11.71 -4.80
CA GLY A 37 -9.81 10.99 -5.55
C GLY A 37 -11.13 11.76 -5.66
N TYR A 38 -11.56 12.44 -4.58
CA TYR A 38 -12.73 13.29 -4.60
C TYR A 38 -12.57 14.46 -5.59
N ASN A 39 -11.45 15.19 -5.48
CA ASN A 39 -11.18 16.33 -6.36
C ASN A 39 -11.06 15.88 -7.83
N ALA A 40 -10.38 14.76 -8.07
CA ALA A 40 -10.27 14.17 -9.41
C ALA A 40 -11.65 13.80 -10.00
N TYR A 41 -12.54 13.22 -9.18
CA TYR A 41 -13.89 12.91 -9.58
C TYR A 41 -14.69 14.18 -9.89
N GLN A 42 -14.62 15.23 -9.03
CA GLN A 42 -15.29 16.50 -9.29
C GLN A 42 -14.83 17.11 -10.63
N ASN A 43 -13.52 17.08 -10.91
CA ASN A 43 -13.00 17.56 -12.20
C ASN A 43 -13.51 16.73 -13.38
N ALA A 44 -13.52 15.41 -13.28
CA ALA A 44 -14.00 14.52 -14.34
C ALA A 44 -15.47 14.76 -14.72
N ILE A 45 -16.31 15.18 -13.73
CA ILE A 45 -17.72 15.53 -13.98
C ILE A 45 -17.95 17.03 -14.20
N GLY A 46 -16.90 17.82 -14.45
CA GLY A 46 -16.98 19.25 -14.77
C GLY A 46 -17.38 20.16 -13.59
N ARG A 47 -17.16 19.72 -12.33
CA ARG A 47 -17.45 20.54 -11.14
C ARG A 47 -16.18 21.16 -10.58
N VAL A 48 -16.24 22.43 -10.19
CA VAL A 48 -15.08 23.21 -9.69
C VAL A 48 -14.83 23.03 -8.18
N LYS A 49 -15.72 22.34 -7.47
CA LYS A 49 -15.60 22.19 -6.01
C LYS A 49 -14.42 21.30 -5.64
N ARG A 50 -13.44 21.88 -4.97
CA ARG A 50 -12.28 21.16 -4.38
C ARG A 50 -12.33 21.19 -2.87
N ILE A 51 -11.72 20.20 -2.27
CA ILE A 51 -11.49 20.10 -0.82
C ILE A 51 -10.01 19.89 -0.55
N THR A 52 -9.54 20.28 0.64
CA THR A 52 -8.19 20.06 1.15
C THR A 52 -8.17 19.27 2.45
N GLY A 53 -9.35 19.00 3.03
CA GLY A 53 -9.51 18.22 4.26
C GLY A 53 -10.74 17.30 4.20
N LEU A 54 -10.66 16.17 4.92
CA LEU A 54 -11.78 15.21 5.00
C LEU A 54 -13.00 15.78 5.74
N ASP A 55 -12.81 16.74 6.63
CA ASP A 55 -13.88 17.47 7.34
C ASP A 55 -14.84 18.19 6.40
N GLN A 56 -14.39 18.50 5.17
CA GLN A 56 -15.20 19.10 4.11
C GLN A 56 -16.07 18.07 3.35
N MET A 57 -15.90 16.78 3.62
CA MET A 57 -16.79 15.71 3.16
C MET A 57 -17.82 15.37 4.23
N SER A 58 -19.04 15.01 3.80
CA SER A 58 -20.02 14.46 4.75
C SER A 58 -19.52 13.17 5.40
N ILE A 59 -19.92 12.92 6.65
CA ILE A 59 -19.54 11.71 7.41
C ILE A 59 -19.94 10.43 6.65
N SER A 60 -21.08 10.44 5.97
CA SER A 60 -21.55 9.29 5.19
C SER A 60 -20.64 8.97 4.02
N ILE A 61 -20.17 9.99 3.29
CA ILE A 61 -19.20 9.82 2.17
C ILE A 61 -17.88 9.30 2.72
N GLN A 62 -17.35 9.90 3.79
CA GLN A 62 -16.09 9.43 4.41
C GLN A 62 -16.17 7.97 4.83
N LYS A 63 -17.25 7.55 5.50
CA LYS A 63 -17.44 6.17 5.96
C LYS A 63 -17.50 5.19 4.79
N GLU A 64 -18.26 5.51 3.75
CA GLU A 64 -18.40 4.65 2.59
C GLU A 64 -17.10 4.59 1.77
N SER A 65 -16.42 5.71 1.57
CA SER A 65 -15.13 5.74 0.88
C SER A 65 -14.07 4.89 1.60
N ARG A 66 -14.02 4.95 2.94
CA ARG A 66 -13.11 4.10 3.75
C ARG A 66 -13.46 2.62 3.63
N ARG A 67 -14.73 2.26 3.56
CA ARG A 67 -15.17 0.88 3.33
C ARG A 67 -14.73 0.36 1.97
N LEU A 68 -14.89 1.17 0.92
CA LEU A 68 -14.54 0.82 -0.46
C LEU A 68 -13.03 0.78 -0.69
N ARG A 69 -12.22 1.46 0.16
CA ARG A 69 -10.75 1.47 0.07
C ARG A 69 -10.14 0.06 0.04
N ASN A 70 -10.77 -0.91 0.70
CA ASN A 70 -10.28 -2.29 0.73
C ASN A 70 -10.26 -2.98 -0.64
N PHE A 71 -10.93 -2.40 -1.65
CA PHE A 71 -11.02 -2.95 -3.01
C PHE A 71 -10.09 -2.25 -4.01
N ILE A 72 -9.41 -1.17 -3.58
CA ILE A 72 -8.51 -0.35 -4.41
C ILE A 72 -7.25 -1.14 -4.79
N ARG A 73 -6.84 -1.03 -6.07
CA ARG A 73 -5.59 -1.57 -6.60
C ARG A 73 -4.69 -0.49 -7.20
N HIS A 74 -5.29 0.55 -7.79
CA HIS A 74 -4.62 1.60 -8.52
C HIS A 74 -5.13 2.98 -8.11
N GLY A 75 -4.41 4.05 -8.50
CA GLY A 75 -4.80 5.42 -8.16
C GLY A 75 -6.17 5.83 -8.72
N GLU A 76 -6.48 5.43 -9.96
CA GLU A 76 -7.78 5.70 -10.60
C GLU A 76 -8.97 5.09 -9.85
N ASP A 77 -8.76 4.01 -9.11
CA ASP A 77 -9.82 3.35 -8.35
C ASP A 77 -10.39 4.26 -7.25
N TYR A 78 -9.59 5.19 -6.73
CA TYR A 78 -10.11 6.21 -5.82
C TYR A 78 -11.14 7.13 -6.46
N VAL A 79 -11.05 7.38 -7.77
CA VAL A 79 -12.04 8.16 -8.51
C VAL A 79 -13.33 7.34 -8.70
N TYR A 80 -13.19 6.05 -9.01
CA TYR A 80 -14.33 5.11 -9.09
C TYR A 80 -15.09 5.00 -7.75
N ILE A 81 -14.42 5.09 -6.59
CA ILE A 81 -15.11 5.15 -5.29
C ILE A 81 -16.18 6.26 -5.29
N PHE A 82 -15.84 7.46 -5.75
CA PHE A 82 -16.76 8.59 -5.72
C PHE A 82 -17.84 8.49 -6.80
N GLN A 83 -17.56 7.83 -7.92
CA GLN A 83 -18.59 7.48 -8.92
C GLN A 83 -19.57 6.46 -8.31
N ILE A 84 -19.10 5.38 -7.69
CA ILE A 84 -19.91 4.36 -6.99
C ILE A 84 -20.84 5.02 -5.96
N ILE A 85 -20.30 5.91 -5.12
CA ILE A 85 -21.07 6.61 -4.10
C ILE A 85 -22.13 7.51 -4.71
N THR A 86 -21.79 8.25 -5.77
CA THR A 86 -22.71 9.17 -6.46
C THR A 86 -23.84 8.43 -7.16
N GLU A 87 -23.54 7.30 -7.81
CA GLU A 87 -24.50 6.46 -8.49
C GLU A 87 -25.25 5.51 -7.54
N LYS A 88 -24.87 5.49 -6.25
CA LYS A 88 -25.43 4.58 -5.23
C LYS A 88 -25.35 3.11 -5.64
N TYR A 89 -24.26 2.73 -6.33
CA TYR A 89 -24.06 1.34 -6.75
C TYR A 89 -23.71 0.47 -5.54
N LEU A 90 -24.45 -0.65 -5.39
CA LEU A 90 -24.24 -1.57 -4.26
C LEU A 90 -22.96 -2.39 -4.49
N THR A 91 -21.94 -2.13 -3.67
CA THR A 91 -20.64 -2.82 -3.71
C THR A 91 -20.43 -3.55 -2.39
N ARG A 92 -20.54 -4.86 -2.37
CA ARG A 92 -20.41 -5.71 -1.17
C ARG A 92 -19.02 -6.32 -1.02
N ASP A 93 -18.37 -6.61 -2.15
CA ASP A 93 -17.10 -7.32 -2.22
C ASP A 93 -16.27 -6.85 -3.41
N GLN A 94 -15.09 -7.48 -3.60
CA GLN A 94 -14.19 -7.19 -4.71
C GLN A 94 -14.84 -7.42 -6.07
N THR A 95 -15.63 -8.48 -6.21
CA THR A 95 -16.30 -8.82 -7.49
C THR A 95 -17.29 -7.75 -7.92
N ASP A 96 -18.06 -7.20 -6.97
CA ASP A 96 -18.98 -6.09 -7.26
C ASP A 96 -18.21 -4.82 -7.67
N PHE A 97 -17.07 -4.54 -7.02
CA PHE A 97 -16.20 -3.41 -7.36
C PHE A 97 -15.62 -3.57 -8.77
N ASP A 98 -15.01 -4.70 -9.05
CA ASP A 98 -14.39 -5.00 -10.35
C ASP A 98 -15.41 -4.92 -11.48
N ARG A 99 -16.62 -5.48 -11.28
CA ARG A 99 -17.73 -5.40 -12.24
C ARG A 99 -18.15 -3.95 -12.51
N PHE A 100 -18.13 -3.08 -11.49
CA PHE A 100 -18.43 -1.65 -11.69
C PHE A 100 -17.34 -0.96 -12.51
N VAL A 101 -16.06 -1.23 -12.20
CA VAL A 101 -14.93 -0.68 -12.96
C VAL A 101 -14.98 -1.15 -14.41
N ASP A 102 -15.19 -2.46 -14.65
CA ASP A 102 -15.28 -3.02 -16.01
C ASP A 102 -16.42 -2.41 -16.82
N LYS A 103 -17.60 -2.20 -16.21
CA LYS A 103 -18.75 -1.53 -16.85
C LYS A 103 -18.45 -0.08 -17.23
N ASN A 104 -17.54 0.57 -16.50
CA ASN A 104 -17.16 1.97 -16.69
C ASN A 104 -15.71 2.12 -17.21
N ILE A 105 -15.18 1.09 -17.86
CA ILE A 105 -13.77 1.00 -18.28
C ILE A 105 -13.34 2.15 -19.20
N GLN A 106 -14.27 2.73 -19.97
CA GLN A 106 -14.05 3.90 -20.83
C GLN A 106 -13.57 5.13 -20.04
N ASN A 107 -13.85 5.22 -18.74
CA ASN A 107 -13.43 6.34 -17.89
C ASN A 107 -12.03 6.14 -17.30
N LYS A 108 -11.44 4.95 -17.43
CA LYS A 108 -10.24 4.56 -16.70
C LYS A 108 -9.06 5.50 -16.93
N GLU A 109 -8.77 5.81 -18.19
CA GLU A 109 -7.62 6.66 -18.53
C GLU A 109 -7.85 8.11 -18.09
N GLU A 110 -9.06 8.64 -18.26
CA GLU A 110 -9.43 9.97 -17.78
C GLU A 110 -9.32 10.03 -16.25
N PHE A 111 -9.83 9.03 -15.51
CA PHE A 111 -9.75 8.97 -14.06
C PHE A 111 -8.31 8.87 -13.57
N ARG A 112 -7.47 8.10 -14.27
CA ARG A 112 -6.05 8.00 -14.00
C ARG A 112 -5.36 9.36 -14.16
N MET A 113 -5.58 10.04 -15.29
CA MET A 113 -5.01 11.37 -15.53
C MET A 113 -5.46 12.37 -14.47
N GLN A 114 -6.76 12.43 -14.16
CA GLN A 114 -7.30 13.36 -13.17
C GLN A 114 -6.72 13.09 -11.77
N PHE A 115 -6.63 11.83 -11.36
CA PHE A 115 -6.08 11.45 -10.06
C PHE A 115 -4.63 11.92 -9.90
N TYR A 116 -3.75 11.60 -10.86
CA TYR A 116 -2.35 11.97 -10.77
C TYR A 116 -2.12 13.48 -10.95
N ARG A 117 -2.93 14.15 -11.78
CA ARG A 117 -2.88 15.60 -11.92
C ARG A 117 -3.25 16.29 -10.61
N GLU A 118 -4.32 15.88 -9.95
CA GLU A 118 -4.72 16.42 -8.65
C GLU A 118 -3.70 16.13 -7.54
N ARG A 119 -3.12 14.93 -7.53
CA ARG A 119 -2.05 14.60 -6.57
C ARG A 119 -0.83 15.47 -6.75
N SER A 120 -0.34 15.60 -7.99
CA SER A 120 0.83 16.46 -8.29
C SER A 120 0.54 17.93 -7.95
N ARG A 121 -0.64 18.41 -8.29
CA ARG A 121 -1.07 19.76 -7.96
C ARG A 121 -1.13 19.98 -6.45
N PHE A 122 -1.71 19.06 -5.69
CA PHE A 122 -1.82 19.18 -4.24
C PHE A 122 -0.42 19.21 -3.57
N LEU A 123 0.49 18.34 -4.03
CA LEU A 123 1.87 18.36 -3.55
C LEU A 123 2.58 19.68 -3.88
N GLN A 124 2.32 20.29 -5.03
CA GLN A 124 2.95 21.54 -5.44
C GLN A 124 2.37 22.77 -4.71
N GLU A 125 1.04 22.84 -4.58
CA GLU A 125 0.35 24.00 -3.99
C GLU A 125 0.39 23.98 -2.46
N GLU A 126 0.29 22.80 -1.83
CA GLU A 126 0.16 22.62 -0.38
C GLU A 126 1.08 21.48 0.14
N PRO A 127 2.41 21.57 -0.08
CA PRO A 127 3.32 20.44 0.18
C PRO A 127 3.30 19.98 1.64
N ALA A 128 3.27 20.90 2.60
CA ALA A 128 3.24 20.58 4.03
C ALA A 128 1.94 19.85 4.41
N LEU A 129 0.81 20.30 3.90
CA LEU A 129 -0.48 19.66 4.13
C LEU A 129 -0.52 18.28 3.48
N TRP A 130 -0.11 18.16 2.21
CA TRP A 130 -0.06 16.89 1.50
C TRP A 130 0.80 15.86 2.25
N LEU A 131 1.99 16.25 2.73
CA LEU A 131 2.88 15.39 3.52
C LEU A 131 2.23 14.96 4.84
N SER A 132 1.53 15.87 5.54
CA SER A 132 0.86 15.57 6.81
C SER A 132 -0.28 14.55 6.69
N LEU A 133 -0.86 14.42 5.49
CA LEU A 133 -1.93 13.46 5.17
C LEU A 133 -1.42 12.03 4.89
N ASN A 134 -0.08 11.84 4.84
CA ASN A 134 0.58 10.56 4.67
C ASN A 134 1.27 10.14 5.98
N SER A 135 0.47 9.79 6.98
CA SER A 135 0.97 9.47 8.31
C SER A 135 1.59 8.08 8.39
N PHE A 136 2.78 7.96 8.98
CA PHE A 136 3.34 6.64 9.26
C PHE A 136 2.50 5.89 10.28
N TYR A 137 2.34 4.58 10.10
CA TYR A 137 1.79 3.74 11.16
C TYR A 137 2.68 3.84 12.42
N LYS A 138 2.05 3.70 13.57
CA LYS A 138 2.73 3.91 14.87
C LYS A 138 4.01 3.07 14.97
N GLY A 139 5.16 3.72 15.18
CA GLY A 139 6.47 3.09 15.28
C GLY A 139 7.17 2.78 13.96
N MET A 140 6.48 2.86 12.82
CA MET A 140 7.06 2.50 11.52
C MET A 140 8.14 3.49 11.08
N SER A 141 7.98 4.80 11.34
CA SER A 141 9.02 5.79 11.07
C SER A 141 10.31 5.50 11.84
N ASP A 142 10.19 5.19 13.14
CA ASP A 142 11.35 4.87 13.97
C ASP A 142 12.01 3.56 13.57
N PHE A 143 11.20 2.56 13.21
CA PHE A 143 11.69 1.30 12.67
C PHE A 143 12.55 1.52 11.42
N LEU A 144 12.05 2.28 10.43
CA LEU A 144 12.78 2.53 9.19
C LEU A 144 14.07 3.34 9.42
N LYS A 145 14.04 4.34 10.31
CA LYS A 145 15.24 5.14 10.65
C LYS A 145 16.33 4.34 11.32
N ASN A 146 15.93 3.38 12.14
CA ASN A 146 16.86 2.60 12.96
C ASN A 146 17.23 1.24 12.35
N TYR A 147 16.72 0.92 11.15
CA TYR A 147 17.02 -0.35 10.50
C TYR A 147 18.49 -0.42 10.09
N LYS A 148 19.27 -1.22 10.80
CA LYS A 148 20.75 -1.22 10.73
C LYS A 148 21.32 -1.70 9.39
N LEU A 149 20.57 -2.53 8.66
CA LEU A 149 20.99 -3.13 7.39
C LEU A 149 20.12 -2.58 6.25
N ALA A 150 20.22 -1.27 6.02
CA ALA A 150 19.40 -0.56 5.02
C ALA A 150 19.53 -1.17 3.61
N ASP A 151 20.64 -1.81 3.28
CA ASP A 151 20.87 -2.56 2.04
C ASP A 151 20.00 -3.82 1.90
N ARG A 152 19.38 -4.29 2.99
CA ARG A 152 18.46 -5.44 3.03
C ARG A 152 17.00 -5.09 3.30
N LEU A 153 16.69 -3.79 3.32
CA LEU A 153 15.34 -3.28 3.45
C LEU A 153 14.88 -2.68 2.12
N TYR A 154 13.79 -3.18 1.58
CA TYR A 154 13.25 -2.76 0.28
C TYR A 154 11.83 -2.20 0.44
N ILE A 155 11.50 -1.22 -0.38
CA ILE A 155 10.13 -0.77 -0.60
C ILE A 155 9.72 -1.18 -2.01
N ILE A 156 8.62 -1.94 -2.13
CA ILE A 156 8.06 -2.41 -3.41
C ILE A 156 6.57 -2.05 -3.43
N THR A 157 6.22 -1.00 -4.16
CA THR A 157 4.90 -0.38 -4.08
C THR A 157 4.33 -0.03 -5.45
N THR A 158 3.03 0.19 -5.56
CA THR A 158 2.40 0.77 -6.76
C THR A 158 2.38 2.30 -6.73
N LYS A 159 2.78 2.93 -5.61
CA LYS A 159 2.93 4.38 -5.51
C LYS A 159 4.15 4.84 -6.31
N LYS A 160 4.04 5.95 -7.06
CA LYS A 160 5.19 6.51 -7.77
C LYS A 160 6.31 6.90 -6.81
N LEU A 161 7.56 6.59 -7.18
CA LEU A 161 8.72 6.79 -6.31
C LEU A 161 8.94 8.25 -5.90
N GLU A 162 8.56 9.20 -6.74
CA GLU A 162 8.63 10.64 -6.39
C GLU A 162 7.86 10.96 -5.10
N TYR A 163 6.67 10.37 -4.92
CA TYR A 163 5.86 10.56 -3.71
C TYR A 163 6.43 9.78 -2.52
N VAL A 164 6.91 8.56 -2.74
CA VAL A 164 7.57 7.76 -1.69
C VAL A 164 8.78 8.51 -1.15
N LYS A 165 9.68 8.99 -2.04
CA LYS A 165 10.87 9.73 -1.68
C LYS A 165 10.54 11.03 -0.92
N ALA A 166 9.51 11.77 -1.35
CA ALA A 166 9.07 13.00 -0.66
C ALA A 166 8.61 12.71 0.78
N ILE A 167 7.83 11.64 0.99
CA ILE A 167 7.32 11.23 2.32
C ILE A 167 8.48 10.75 3.21
N LEU A 168 9.37 9.90 2.70
CA LEU A 168 10.53 9.41 3.44
C LEU A 168 11.48 10.56 3.83
N ALA A 169 11.80 11.45 2.89
CA ALA A 169 12.65 12.62 3.11
C ALA A 169 12.07 13.57 4.17
N HIS A 170 10.74 13.83 4.12
CA HIS A 170 10.06 14.64 5.13
C HIS A 170 10.18 14.05 6.54
N ALA A 171 10.16 12.73 6.64
CA ALA A 171 10.36 12.04 7.91
C ALA A 171 11.83 11.89 8.32
N GLY A 172 12.80 12.32 7.50
CA GLY A 172 14.23 12.12 7.73
C GLY A 172 14.66 10.65 7.62
N ILE A 173 13.98 9.87 6.77
CA ILE A 173 14.30 8.47 6.49
C ILE A 173 15.11 8.40 5.20
N ILE A 174 16.28 7.76 5.27
CA ILE A 174 17.19 7.58 4.12
C ILE A 174 17.28 6.09 3.82
N LEU A 175 16.78 5.68 2.65
CA LEU A 175 16.97 4.35 2.11
C LEU A 175 17.76 4.44 0.79
N PRO A 176 18.59 3.42 0.44
CA PRO A 176 19.25 3.38 -0.86
C PRO A 176 18.22 3.44 -1.99
N GLU A 177 18.52 4.23 -3.04
CA GLU A 177 17.59 4.36 -4.17
C GLU A 177 17.34 3.04 -4.90
N GLU A 178 18.35 2.20 -4.96
CA GLU A 178 18.29 0.85 -5.52
C GLU A 178 17.40 -0.12 -4.74
N ASN A 179 16.92 0.27 -3.57
CA ASN A 179 15.99 -0.50 -2.73
C ASN A 179 14.55 0.00 -2.83
N LEU A 180 14.28 1.02 -3.68
CA LEU A 180 12.95 1.58 -3.90
C LEU A 180 12.44 1.16 -5.28
N PHE A 181 11.32 0.44 -5.33
CA PHE A 181 10.72 -0.05 -6.57
C PHE A 181 9.26 0.37 -6.69
N ALA A 182 8.92 0.97 -7.84
CA ALA A 182 7.53 1.19 -8.23
C ALA A 182 7.09 0.09 -9.19
N ALA A 183 6.05 -0.62 -8.82
CA ALA A 183 5.36 -1.57 -9.69
C ALA A 183 4.30 -0.84 -10.53
N ASP A 184 4.18 -1.22 -11.79
CA ASP A 184 3.20 -0.69 -12.73
C ASP A 184 2.65 -1.80 -13.65
N SER A 185 1.94 -1.40 -14.72
CA SER A 185 1.36 -2.36 -15.68
C SER A 185 2.41 -3.08 -16.54
N SER A 186 3.61 -2.55 -16.65
CA SER A 186 4.71 -3.15 -17.43
C SER A 186 5.57 -4.08 -16.59
N ARG A 187 5.70 -3.81 -15.29
CA ARG A 187 6.50 -4.58 -14.34
C ARG A 187 5.82 -4.58 -12.97
N GLY A 188 5.16 -5.66 -12.63
CA GLY A 188 4.46 -5.82 -11.35
C GLY A 188 5.39 -6.22 -10.21
N LYS A 189 4.82 -6.34 -9.00
CA LYS A 189 5.57 -6.80 -7.81
C LYS A 189 6.17 -8.21 -7.98
N PRO A 190 5.50 -9.19 -8.66
CA PRO A 190 6.10 -10.51 -8.89
C PRO A 190 7.40 -10.45 -9.70
N GLU A 191 7.43 -9.67 -10.79
CA GLU A 191 8.60 -9.52 -11.64
C GLU A 191 9.74 -8.83 -10.89
N ILE A 192 9.43 -7.79 -10.11
CA ILE A 192 10.42 -7.08 -9.28
C ILE A 192 11.05 -8.04 -8.27
N ILE A 193 10.25 -8.85 -7.55
CA ILE A 193 10.75 -9.78 -6.55
C ILE A 193 11.56 -10.92 -7.20
N ALA A 194 11.13 -11.43 -8.36
CA ALA A 194 11.88 -12.44 -9.10
C ALA A 194 13.26 -11.94 -9.51
N ASP A 195 13.34 -10.72 -10.07
CA ASP A 195 14.62 -10.08 -10.45
C ASP A 195 15.53 -9.84 -9.21
N LEU A 196 14.95 -9.46 -8.07
CA LEU A 196 15.70 -9.30 -6.83
C LEU A 196 16.27 -10.61 -6.31
N LEU A 197 15.52 -11.71 -6.37
CA LEU A 197 15.99 -13.05 -6.01
C LEU A 197 17.16 -13.48 -6.90
N GLU A 198 17.03 -13.25 -8.21
CA GLU A 198 18.10 -13.56 -9.18
C GLU A 198 19.36 -12.72 -8.93
N LYS A 199 19.20 -11.40 -8.78
CA LYS A 199 20.30 -10.45 -8.56
C LYS A 199 21.06 -10.74 -7.26
N THR A 200 20.34 -11.03 -6.18
CA THR A 200 20.92 -11.25 -4.85
C THR A 200 21.37 -12.68 -4.64
N LYS A 201 20.97 -13.62 -5.49
CA LYS A 201 21.16 -15.07 -5.34
C LYS A 201 20.63 -15.62 -4.01
N LEU A 202 19.61 -14.94 -3.48
CA LEU A 202 18.99 -15.27 -2.21
C LEU A 202 18.06 -16.47 -2.39
N ARG A 203 18.03 -17.35 -1.39
CA ARG A 203 17.01 -18.41 -1.34
C ARG A 203 15.63 -17.78 -1.13
N PRO A 204 14.58 -18.19 -1.82
CA PRO A 204 13.24 -17.60 -1.69
C PRO A 204 12.76 -17.51 -0.22
N ASN A 205 13.04 -18.54 0.59
CA ASN A 205 12.66 -18.55 2.01
C ASN A 205 13.37 -17.51 2.88
N ASN A 206 14.39 -16.82 2.36
CA ASN A 206 15.10 -15.73 3.02
C ASN A 206 14.61 -14.35 2.53
N PHE A 207 13.59 -14.31 1.68
CA PHE A 207 12.95 -13.09 1.21
C PHE A 207 11.56 -12.96 1.86
N PHE A 208 11.35 -11.90 2.64
CA PHE A 208 10.13 -11.61 3.37
C PHE A 208 9.43 -10.44 2.72
N PHE A 209 8.17 -10.61 2.35
CA PHE A 209 7.38 -9.54 1.77
C PHE A 209 6.09 -9.33 2.56
N ILE A 210 5.85 -8.07 2.93
CA ILE A 210 4.68 -7.64 3.69
C ILE A 210 3.84 -6.69 2.82
N ASP A 211 2.56 -7.02 2.65
CA ASP A 211 1.60 -6.25 1.86
C ASP A 211 0.23 -6.30 2.55
N ASP A 212 -0.60 -5.29 2.37
CA ASP A 212 -1.96 -5.26 2.92
C ASP A 212 -3.02 -5.80 1.94
N GLN A 213 -2.62 -6.12 0.70
CA GLN A 213 -3.49 -6.64 -0.34
C GLN A 213 -3.32 -8.13 -0.55
N VAL A 214 -4.33 -8.91 -0.14
CA VAL A 214 -4.30 -10.37 -0.25
C VAL A 214 -4.12 -10.86 -1.69
N ASP A 215 -4.73 -10.19 -2.68
CA ASP A 215 -4.63 -10.58 -4.10
C ASP A 215 -3.21 -10.42 -4.63
N THR A 216 -2.47 -9.41 -4.16
CA THR A 216 -1.05 -9.23 -4.46
C THR A 216 -0.24 -10.39 -3.90
N LEU A 217 -0.46 -10.74 -2.64
CA LEU A 217 0.25 -11.84 -1.97
C LEU A 217 -0.05 -13.19 -2.62
N LEU A 218 -1.29 -13.44 -3.05
CA LEU A 218 -1.66 -14.66 -3.76
C LEU A 218 -0.90 -14.84 -5.08
N LYS A 219 -0.69 -13.76 -5.85
CA LYS A 219 0.10 -13.79 -7.09
C LYS A 219 1.58 -14.11 -6.84
N LEU A 220 2.09 -13.78 -5.66
CA LEU A 220 3.47 -14.00 -5.27
C LEU A 220 3.78 -15.41 -4.75
N GLN A 221 2.77 -16.23 -4.47
CA GLN A 221 2.97 -17.57 -3.90
C GLN A 221 3.84 -18.48 -4.77
N THR A 222 3.80 -18.29 -6.10
CA THR A 222 4.62 -19.05 -7.06
C THR A 222 6.12 -18.83 -6.89
N LEU A 223 6.52 -17.74 -6.26
CA LEU A 223 7.93 -17.41 -6.01
C LEU A 223 8.51 -18.09 -4.76
N ASN A 224 7.67 -18.77 -3.96
CA ASN A 224 8.05 -19.45 -2.71
C ASN A 224 8.76 -18.55 -1.68
N VAL A 225 8.52 -17.23 -1.74
CA VAL A 225 8.99 -16.27 -0.73
C VAL A 225 8.08 -16.28 0.50
N ARG A 226 8.55 -15.73 1.61
CA ARG A 226 7.75 -15.63 2.84
C ARG A 226 6.81 -14.42 2.76
N LEU A 227 5.51 -14.69 2.73
CA LEU A 227 4.45 -13.71 2.52
C LEU A 227 3.67 -13.46 3.80
N PHE A 228 3.45 -12.18 4.14
CA PHE A 228 2.66 -11.78 5.29
C PHE A 228 1.65 -10.71 4.93
N LEU A 229 0.42 -10.86 5.43
CA LEU A 229 -0.62 -9.84 5.27
C LEU A 229 -0.55 -8.84 6.42
N ALA A 230 -0.36 -7.57 6.12
CA ALA A 230 -0.43 -6.47 7.09
C ALA A 230 -1.89 -6.25 7.50
N SER A 231 -2.33 -6.86 8.63
CA SER A 231 -3.71 -6.74 9.08
C SER A 231 -4.06 -5.38 9.68
N TRP A 232 -3.08 -4.50 9.84
CA TRP A 232 -3.25 -3.11 10.25
C TRP A 232 -3.53 -2.16 9.07
N GLY A 233 -3.32 -2.63 7.83
CA GLY A 233 -3.51 -1.87 6.60
C GLY A 233 -4.95 -1.87 6.09
N TYR A 234 -5.10 -1.72 4.78
CA TYR A 234 -6.41 -1.60 4.13
C TYR A 234 -6.98 -2.98 3.77
N THR A 235 -7.20 -3.79 4.78
CA THR A 235 -7.74 -5.14 4.65
C THR A 235 -8.99 -5.32 5.52
N ASN A 236 -9.85 -6.26 5.14
CA ASN A 236 -11.07 -6.58 5.87
C ASN A 236 -11.07 -8.03 6.38
N LYS A 237 -12.06 -8.38 7.19
CA LYS A 237 -12.19 -9.72 7.79
C LYS A 237 -12.27 -10.85 6.74
N GLN A 238 -12.83 -10.60 5.57
CA GLN A 238 -12.92 -11.59 4.50
C GLN A 238 -11.55 -11.83 3.88
N GLN A 239 -10.81 -10.77 3.57
CA GLN A 239 -9.44 -10.84 3.04
C GLN A 239 -8.47 -11.49 4.03
N ILE A 240 -8.60 -11.22 5.35
CA ILE A 240 -7.83 -11.91 6.39
C ILE A 240 -8.13 -13.42 6.40
N ARG A 241 -9.40 -13.81 6.27
CA ARG A 241 -9.77 -15.24 6.18
C ARG A 241 -9.22 -15.89 4.91
N GLN A 242 -9.27 -15.18 3.79
CA GLN A 242 -8.72 -15.65 2.51
C GLN A 242 -7.21 -15.86 2.61
N ALA A 243 -6.46 -14.92 3.17
CA ALA A 243 -5.02 -15.05 3.39
C ALA A 243 -4.69 -16.32 4.21
N LYS A 244 -5.38 -16.51 5.36
CA LYS A 244 -5.19 -17.70 6.21
C LYS A 244 -5.49 -19.01 5.47
N ALA A 245 -6.59 -19.04 4.72
CA ALA A 245 -6.98 -20.22 3.92
C ALA A 245 -5.95 -20.56 2.83
N SER A 246 -5.20 -19.56 2.37
CA SER A 246 -4.14 -19.71 1.36
C SER A 246 -2.75 -19.90 1.97
N GLY A 247 -2.63 -20.09 3.28
CA GLY A 247 -1.34 -20.29 3.96
C GLY A 247 -0.52 -19.00 4.17
N ILE A 248 -1.11 -17.81 3.91
CA ILE A 248 -0.48 -16.52 4.15
C ILE A 248 -0.81 -16.07 5.56
N GLN A 249 0.21 -15.79 6.37
CA GLN A 249 0.04 -15.39 7.77
C GLN A 249 -0.32 -13.89 7.86
N PRO A 250 -1.49 -13.52 8.43
CA PRO A 250 -1.74 -12.15 8.81
C PRO A 250 -0.92 -11.78 10.05
N LEU A 251 -0.31 -10.61 10.03
CA LEU A 251 0.39 -10.02 11.18
C LEU A 251 -0.35 -8.79 11.66
N THR A 252 -0.41 -8.61 12.96
CA THR A 252 -0.67 -7.31 13.58
C THR A 252 0.59 -6.47 13.55
N LEU A 253 0.47 -5.14 13.70
CA LEU A 253 1.62 -4.23 13.74
C LEU A 253 2.58 -4.58 14.91
N SER A 254 2.03 -5.06 16.05
CA SER A 254 2.83 -5.52 17.18
C SER A 254 3.66 -6.77 16.86
N GLU A 255 3.04 -7.76 16.19
CA GLU A 255 3.76 -8.98 15.76
C GLU A 255 4.83 -8.66 14.72
N PHE A 256 4.56 -7.71 13.80
CA PHE A 256 5.56 -7.22 12.86
C PHE A 256 6.83 -6.74 13.60
N PHE A 257 6.68 -5.86 14.58
CA PHE A 257 7.84 -5.37 15.34
C PHE A 257 8.52 -6.48 16.19
N GLN A 258 7.76 -7.44 16.70
CA GLN A 258 8.36 -8.59 17.42
C GLN A 258 9.23 -9.46 16.51
N ILE A 259 8.89 -9.58 15.23
CA ILE A 259 9.63 -10.40 14.26
C ILE A 259 10.79 -9.63 13.64
N PHE A 260 10.61 -8.34 13.28
CA PHE A 260 11.54 -7.62 12.40
C PHE A 260 12.35 -6.52 13.09
N ASN A 261 12.04 -6.15 14.33
CA ASN A 261 12.77 -5.10 15.06
C ASN A 261 13.93 -5.71 15.86
N HIS A 262 15.13 -5.75 15.25
CA HIS A 262 16.34 -6.33 15.81
C HIS A 262 17.47 -5.30 15.97
#